data_3d205d893ce227ebb7ea0f63c0af5eab
#
_entry.id   3d205d893ce227ebb7ea0f63c0af5eab
#
_cell.length_a   1.000
_cell.length_b   1.000
_cell.length_c   1.000
_cell.angle_alpha   90.00
_cell.angle_beta   90.00
_cell.angle_gamma   90.00
#
_symmetry.space_group_name_H-M   'P 1'
#
loop_
_entity.id
_entity.type
_entity.pdbx_description
1 polymer ?
#
loop_
_entity_poly.entity_id
_entity_poly.type
_entity_poly.pdbx_seq_one_letter_code
_entity_poly.pdbx_strand_id
1 'polypeptide(L)'
;ALVLSISATERNGQSVHLSGGGFVPEFCEVNITLTHPGENDKVGVQIMLPLNNWNGRFQGIGGLGYSARSGEYALPDVIARGYAAAQTDAGVTQEIMSAEAWALDSENKVNWSLLTNFASRSVHDLAVAGKEVSASFYGKAPKYSYWSGCSTGGRQGHMEAQKYPEDFDGILAIAPAINWGRFLPAEQWGQVVMTQEKVFPTPCEYSTFVNASIAACDALDGVTDGIIADQAGCNFDPFSLVGTSATCDGTSSTITRPMAALIEKIHQGPRTKDGKFLWYGLAWGTPYSGVADNDEVDGKRVGLSFRISENWVRLFLKQDPGFDVSSLTYDGFESTFAQSVAQFNEIMGSDNPDLSAFFQHGGKLLTWH
;
A
#
# COMPACT_ATOMS: atom_id res chain seq x y z
N ALA A 1 -21.70 -9.46 9.70
CA ALA A 1 -20.92 -10.52 10.38
C ALA A 1 -21.66 -11.11 11.57
N LEU A 2 -21.24 -12.30 12.04
CA LEU A 2 -21.70 -12.95 13.27
C LEU A 2 -20.54 -12.98 14.27
N VAL A 3 -20.83 -12.69 15.54
CA VAL A 3 -19.84 -12.78 16.63
C VAL A 3 -19.68 -14.26 17.04
N LEU A 4 -18.45 -14.77 16.92
CA LEU A 4 -18.08 -16.11 17.39
C LEU A 4 -17.60 -16.08 18.84
N SER A 5 -16.83 -15.05 19.20
CA SER A 5 -16.33 -14.87 20.55
C SER A 5 -16.06 -13.40 20.84
N ILE A 6 -16.14 -13.06 22.12
CA ILE A 6 -15.73 -11.76 22.65
C ILE A 6 -15.01 -11.99 23.97
N SER A 7 -13.90 -11.31 24.18
CA SER A 7 -13.18 -11.28 25.44
C SER A 7 -12.79 -9.85 25.77
N ALA A 8 -12.78 -9.51 27.06
CA ALA A 8 -12.37 -8.21 27.56
C ALA A 8 -11.39 -8.40 28.71
N THR A 9 -10.31 -7.65 28.71
CA THR A 9 -9.25 -7.71 29.73
C THR A 9 -8.78 -6.32 30.05
N GLU A 10 -8.74 -5.99 31.35
CA GLU A 10 -8.12 -4.76 31.82
C GLU A 10 -6.60 -4.86 31.71
N ARG A 11 -5.98 -3.82 31.20
CA ARG A 11 -4.53 -3.68 31.02
C ARG A 11 -4.02 -2.48 31.80
N ASN A 12 -2.97 -2.70 32.55
CA ASN A 12 -2.26 -1.61 33.22
C ASN A 12 -1.60 -0.70 32.19
N GLY A 13 -1.56 0.57 32.50
CA GLY A 13 -0.78 1.54 31.75
C GLY A 13 0.71 1.21 31.77
N GLN A 14 1.41 1.55 30.70
CA GLN A 14 2.85 1.29 30.60
C GLN A 14 3.58 2.43 29.89
N SER A 15 4.83 2.59 30.27
CA SER A 15 5.76 3.46 29.57
C SER A 15 6.27 2.73 28.33
N VAL A 16 5.78 3.11 27.16
CA VAL A 16 6.29 2.65 25.89
C VAL A 16 6.76 3.85 25.07
N HIS A 17 7.69 3.58 24.15
CA HIS A 17 8.15 4.61 23.23
C HIS A 17 7.07 4.83 22.19
N LEU A 18 6.21 5.82 22.41
CA LEU A 18 5.18 6.23 21.45
C LEU A 18 5.81 7.19 20.43
N SER A 19 5.31 7.16 19.20
CA SER A 19 5.81 8.02 18.11
C SER A 19 5.72 9.52 18.41
N GLY A 20 4.79 9.91 19.29
CA GLY A 20 4.63 11.29 19.78
C GLY A 20 5.21 11.54 21.18
N GLY A 21 5.89 10.56 21.79
CA GLY A 21 6.24 10.55 23.23
C GLY A 21 4.99 10.40 24.11
N GLY A 22 5.08 9.72 25.24
CA GLY A 22 3.97 9.63 26.17
C GLY A 22 3.87 8.30 26.91
N PHE A 23 2.77 8.19 27.65
CA PHE A 23 2.44 7.05 28.47
C PHE A 23 1.12 6.44 27.98
N VAL A 24 1.10 5.13 27.80
CA VAL A 24 -0.14 4.40 27.51
C VAL A 24 -0.97 4.34 28.79
N PRO A 25 -2.19 4.90 28.81
CA PRO A 25 -3.04 4.85 30.00
C PRO A 25 -3.49 3.41 30.29
N GLU A 26 -4.09 3.20 31.45
CA GLU A 26 -4.88 2.00 31.73
C GLU A 26 -6.04 1.91 30.74
N PHE A 27 -6.29 0.72 30.20
CA PHE A 27 -7.32 0.51 29.19
C PHE A 27 -7.98 -0.88 29.31
N CYS A 28 -9.18 -0.98 28.80
CA CYS A 28 -9.81 -2.27 28.54
C CYS A 28 -9.48 -2.69 27.11
N GLU A 29 -8.86 -3.86 26.96
CA GLU A 29 -8.62 -4.51 25.66
C GLU A 29 -9.78 -5.47 25.39
N VAL A 30 -10.49 -5.25 24.28
CA VAL A 30 -11.57 -6.11 23.81
C VAL A 30 -11.13 -6.77 22.49
N ASN A 31 -11.18 -8.10 22.46
CA ASN A 31 -10.91 -8.88 21.27
C ASN A 31 -12.19 -9.60 20.84
N ILE A 32 -12.60 -9.39 19.60
CA ILE A 32 -13.78 -9.98 19.00
C ILE A 32 -13.32 -10.86 17.84
N THR A 33 -13.89 -12.07 17.73
CA THR A 33 -13.79 -12.89 16.53
C THR A 33 -15.13 -12.90 15.83
N LEU A 34 -15.13 -12.53 14.57
CA LEU A 34 -16.29 -12.49 13.69
C LEU A 34 -16.18 -13.56 12.61
N THR A 35 -17.33 -13.92 12.01
CA THR A 35 -17.40 -14.72 10.79
C THR A 35 -18.53 -14.24 9.89
N HIS A 36 -18.43 -14.54 8.61
CA HIS A 36 -19.49 -14.26 7.63
C HIS A 36 -20.22 -15.55 7.28
N PRO A 37 -21.56 -15.55 7.33
CA PRO A 37 -22.34 -16.75 7.07
C PRO A 37 -22.03 -17.38 5.70
N GLY A 38 -21.65 -18.66 5.71
CA GLY A 38 -21.32 -19.42 4.50
C GLY A 38 -19.88 -19.30 4.00
N GLU A 39 -19.04 -18.46 4.62
CA GLU A 39 -17.66 -18.20 4.12
C GLU A 39 -16.57 -18.90 4.93
N ASN A 40 -16.89 -19.47 6.08
CA ASN A 40 -15.96 -20.19 6.96
C ASN A 40 -14.67 -19.39 7.29
N ASP A 41 -14.78 -18.06 7.36
CA ASP A 41 -13.72 -17.16 7.73
C ASP A 41 -13.71 -16.88 9.25
N LYS A 42 -12.62 -16.28 9.73
CA LYS A 42 -12.49 -15.78 11.10
C LYS A 42 -11.76 -14.46 11.07
N VAL A 43 -12.47 -13.39 11.38
CA VAL A 43 -11.96 -12.02 11.38
C VAL A 43 -11.79 -11.56 12.81
N GLY A 44 -10.57 -11.17 13.18
CA GLY A 44 -10.26 -10.57 14.47
C GLY A 44 -10.43 -9.06 14.45
N VAL A 45 -11.11 -8.52 15.45
CA VAL A 45 -11.18 -7.09 15.74
C VAL A 45 -10.64 -6.85 17.14
N GLN A 46 -9.58 -6.06 17.25
CA GLN A 46 -8.99 -5.63 18.51
C GLN A 46 -9.40 -4.18 18.80
N ILE A 47 -9.93 -3.94 19.98
CA ILE A 47 -10.40 -2.62 20.43
C ILE A 47 -9.70 -2.29 21.74
N MET A 48 -9.19 -1.07 21.87
CA MET A 48 -8.62 -0.55 23.11
C MET A 48 -9.42 0.66 23.58
N LEU A 49 -9.86 0.62 24.84
CA LEU A 49 -10.75 1.61 25.47
C LEU A 49 -10.05 2.19 26.68
N PRO A 50 -9.51 3.44 26.65
CA PRO A 50 -8.91 4.05 27.82
C PRO A 50 -9.91 4.13 28.98
N LEU A 51 -9.50 3.65 30.18
CA LEU A 51 -10.37 3.67 31.38
C LEU A 51 -10.64 5.09 31.86
N ASN A 52 -9.65 5.95 31.69
CA ASN A 52 -9.71 7.35 32.08
C ASN A 52 -9.44 8.24 30.87
N ASN A 53 -9.96 9.46 30.89
CA ASN A 53 -9.67 10.50 29.88
C ASN A 53 -10.14 10.20 28.45
N TRP A 54 -11.18 9.36 28.26
CA TRP A 54 -11.78 9.21 26.93
C TRP A 54 -12.32 10.55 26.43
N ASN A 55 -11.86 10.97 25.26
CA ASN A 55 -12.21 12.26 24.65
C ASN A 55 -13.55 12.27 23.89
N GLY A 56 -14.32 11.19 23.95
CA GLY A 56 -15.61 11.06 23.27
C GLY A 56 -15.49 10.72 21.78
N ARG A 57 -14.33 10.23 21.31
CA ARG A 57 -14.07 9.91 19.91
C ARG A 57 -13.61 8.47 19.74
N PHE A 58 -13.82 7.95 18.53
CA PHE A 58 -13.36 6.64 18.09
C PHE A 58 -12.38 6.78 16.92
N GLN A 59 -11.38 5.93 16.82
CA GLN A 59 -10.47 5.89 15.69
C GLN A 59 -10.16 4.46 15.27
N GLY A 60 -10.45 4.14 13.99
CA GLY A 60 -9.94 2.96 13.30
C GLY A 60 -8.56 3.20 12.70
N ILE A 61 -7.73 2.17 12.67
CA ILE A 61 -6.36 2.23 12.11
C ILE A 61 -6.21 1.17 11.03
N GLY A 62 -5.65 1.60 9.89
CA GLY A 62 -5.44 0.77 8.72
C GLY A 62 -4.12 0.01 8.68
N GLY A 63 -4.00 -0.87 7.69
CA GLY A 63 -2.89 -1.79 7.51
C GLY A 63 -1.76 -1.31 6.61
N LEU A 64 -0.83 -2.24 6.32
CA LEU A 64 0.37 -2.04 5.51
C LEU A 64 0.62 -3.27 4.63
N GLY A 65 0.94 -3.09 3.35
CA GLY A 65 1.18 -4.20 2.44
C GLY A 65 0.01 -5.19 2.43
N TYR A 66 0.29 -6.47 2.69
CA TYR A 66 -0.72 -7.52 2.82
C TYR A 66 -1.25 -7.74 4.24
N SER A 67 -0.82 -6.94 5.22
CA SER A 67 -1.41 -6.89 6.54
C SER A 67 -2.60 -5.92 6.56
N ALA A 68 -3.73 -6.33 7.14
CA ALA A 68 -4.90 -5.47 7.29
C ALA A 68 -4.81 -4.51 8.47
N ARG A 69 -3.84 -4.69 9.36
CA ARG A 69 -3.58 -3.84 10.53
C ARG A 69 -2.17 -3.27 10.53
N SER A 70 -1.99 -2.18 11.26
CA SER A 70 -0.68 -1.63 11.60
C SER A 70 0.00 -2.44 12.72
N GLY A 71 1.26 -2.12 13.04
CA GLY A 71 2.01 -2.79 14.08
C GLY A 71 1.42 -2.64 15.49
N GLU A 72 2.01 -3.32 16.46
CA GLU A 72 1.52 -3.43 17.83
C GLU A 72 1.42 -2.10 18.61
N TYR A 73 2.17 -1.08 18.22
CA TYR A 73 2.17 0.23 18.86
C TYR A 73 1.14 1.21 18.28
N ALA A 74 0.43 0.85 17.23
CA ALA A 74 -0.49 1.76 16.56
C ALA A 74 -1.71 2.12 17.44
N LEU A 75 -2.36 1.13 18.06
CA LEU A 75 -3.47 1.39 18.99
C LEU A 75 -3.02 2.10 20.28
N PRO A 76 -1.90 1.71 20.95
CA PRO A 76 -1.34 2.44 22.07
C PRO A 76 -1.16 3.93 21.83
N ASP A 77 -0.63 4.33 20.68
CA ASP A 77 -0.47 5.74 20.29
C ASP A 77 -1.81 6.50 20.26
N VAL A 78 -2.87 5.87 19.82
CA VAL A 78 -4.20 6.48 19.69
C VAL A 78 -4.90 6.60 21.04
N ILE A 79 -4.84 5.55 21.87
CA ILE A 79 -5.46 5.60 23.19
C ILE A 79 -4.73 6.57 24.13
N ALA A 80 -3.42 6.79 23.97
CA ALA A 80 -2.67 7.80 24.69
C ALA A 80 -3.20 9.22 24.43
N ARG A 81 -3.84 9.45 23.29
CA ARG A 81 -4.52 10.71 22.92
C ARG A 81 -5.99 10.73 23.36
N GLY A 82 -6.44 9.73 24.11
CA GLY A 82 -7.78 9.64 24.67
C GLY A 82 -8.86 9.11 23.72
N TYR A 83 -8.52 8.55 22.56
CA TYR A 83 -9.50 7.92 21.70
C TYR A 83 -9.81 6.49 22.16
N ALA A 84 -11.03 6.01 21.94
CA ALA A 84 -11.27 4.59 21.75
C ALA A 84 -10.70 4.20 20.39
N ALA A 85 -9.94 3.09 20.30
CA ALA A 85 -9.23 2.74 19.09
C ALA A 85 -9.45 1.30 18.69
N ALA A 86 -9.47 1.01 17.37
CA ALA A 86 -9.61 -0.35 16.88
C ALA A 86 -8.78 -0.62 15.62
N GLN A 87 -8.41 -1.89 15.44
CA GLN A 87 -7.83 -2.45 14.22
C GLN A 87 -8.39 -3.85 13.95
N THR A 88 -8.30 -4.31 12.70
CA THR A 88 -8.74 -5.65 12.30
C THR A 88 -7.62 -6.42 11.62
N ASP A 89 -7.60 -7.75 11.80
CA ASP A 89 -6.69 -8.63 11.06
C ASP A 89 -7.28 -9.09 9.71
N ALA A 90 -8.54 -8.76 9.41
CA ALA A 90 -9.28 -9.22 8.23
C ALA A 90 -9.35 -10.75 8.08
N GLY A 91 -8.94 -11.51 9.09
CA GLY A 91 -8.78 -12.96 9.00
C GLY A 91 -7.56 -13.42 8.21
N VAL A 92 -6.66 -12.49 7.86
CA VAL A 92 -5.42 -12.78 7.12
C VAL A 92 -4.20 -12.77 8.04
N THR A 93 -3.09 -13.33 7.58
CA THR A 93 -1.82 -13.21 8.30
C THR A 93 -1.32 -11.77 8.27
N GLN A 94 -0.49 -11.40 9.26
CA GLN A 94 0.01 -10.03 9.38
C GLN A 94 1.39 -9.86 8.74
N GLU A 95 1.68 -10.66 7.71
CA GLU A 95 2.88 -10.54 6.89
C GLU A 95 2.74 -9.40 5.88
N ILE A 96 3.52 -8.33 6.08
CA ILE A 96 3.41 -7.13 5.25
C ILE A 96 3.78 -7.41 3.79
N MET A 97 4.83 -8.19 3.57
CA MET A 97 5.40 -8.41 2.23
C MET A 97 4.87 -9.65 1.52
N SER A 98 4.02 -10.47 2.18
CA SER A 98 3.55 -11.73 1.61
C SER A 98 2.08 -12.01 1.92
N ALA A 99 1.36 -12.50 0.90
CA ALA A 99 0.00 -13.02 1.02
C ALA A 99 -0.05 -14.57 0.92
N GLU A 100 1.11 -15.25 0.89
CA GLU A 100 1.19 -16.70 0.63
C GLU A 100 0.32 -17.55 1.56
N ALA A 101 0.20 -17.16 2.81
CA ALA A 101 -0.56 -17.93 3.80
C ALA A 101 -2.09 -17.81 3.68
N TRP A 102 -2.60 -16.90 2.83
CA TRP A 102 -4.05 -16.65 2.79
C TRP A 102 -4.62 -16.36 1.39
N ALA A 103 -3.78 -16.00 0.41
CA ALA A 103 -4.25 -15.60 -0.91
C ALA A 103 -4.98 -16.72 -1.67
N LEU A 104 -4.56 -17.97 -1.46
CA LEU A 104 -5.09 -19.15 -2.14
C LEU A 104 -5.76 -20.09 -1.14
N ASP A 105 -6.79 -20.79 -1.60
CA ASP A 105 -7.41 -21.89 -0.90
C ASP A 105 -6.65 -23.23 -1.10
N SER A 106 -7.19 -24.30 -0.56
CA SER A 106 -6.60 -25.64 -0.68
C SER A 106 -6.57 -26.21 -2.09
N GLU A 107 -7.28 -25.59 -3.04
CA GLU A 107 -7.30 -25.96 -4.47
C GLU A 107 -6.42 -25.06 -5.33
N ASN A 108 -5.60 -24.21 -4.70
CA ASN A 108 -4.82 -23.16 -5.35
C ASN A 108 -5.68 -22.14 -6.13
N LYS A 109 -6.90 -21.88 -5.64
CA LYS A 109 -7.75 -20.81 -6.17
C LYS A 109 -7.73 -19.61 -5.24
N VAL A 110 -7.96 -18.42 -5.81
CA VAL A 110 -8.06 -17.20 -5.01
C VAL A 110 -9.07 -17.38 -3.89
N ASN A 111 -8.66 -17.15 -2.65
CA ASN A 111 -9.54 -17.12 -1.50
C ASN A 111 -10.34 -15.81 -1.48
N TRP A 112 -11.47 -15.82 -2.20
CA TRP A 112 -12.30 -14.63 -2.37
C TRP A 112 -12.89 -14.12 -1.07
N SER A 113 -13.17 -14.99 -0.11
CA SER A 113 -13.65 -14.58 1.21
C SER A 113 -12.64 -13.70 1.92
N LEU A 114 -11.40 -14.18 2.05
CA LEU A 114 -10.33 -13.42 2.70
C LEU A 114 -9.93 -12.18 1.90
N LEU A 115 -9.94 -12.26 0.56
CA LEU A 115 -9.68 -11.10 -0.28
C LEU A 115 -10.76 -10.02 -0.10
N THR A 116 -12.04 -10.40 0.02
CA THR A 116 -13.15 -9.46 0.28
C THR A 116 -12.99 -8.79 1.66
N ASN A 117 -12.59 -9.56 2.67
CA ASN A 117 -12.29 -9.02 3.99
C ASN A 117 -11.15 -8.02 3.95
N PHE A 118 -10.03 -8.40 3.30
CA PHE A 118 -8.86 -7.54 3.14
C PHE A 118 -9.17 -6.28 2.32
N ALA A 119 -10.02 -6.40 1.32
CA ALA A 119 -10.37 -5.29 0.43
C ALA A 119 -11.15 -4.18 1.15
N SER A 120 -12.20 -4.53 1.92
CA SER A 120 -13.07 -3.52 2.55
C SER A 120 -13.91 -4.04 3.71
N ARG A 121 -14.49 -5.26 3.61
CA ARG A 121 -15.54 -5.74 4.52
C ARG A 121 -15.13 -5.73 5.99
N SER A 122 -13.90 -6.16 6.30
CA SER A 122 -13.42 -6.21 7.68
C SER A 122 -13.23 -4.84 8.32
N VAL A 123 -13.02 -3.79 7.53
CA VAL A 123 -12.91 -2.41 8.06
C VAL A 123 -14.30 -1.89 8.43
N HIS A 124 -15.31 -2.17 7.62
CA HIS A 124 -16.71 -1.91 7.97
C HIS A 124 -17.11 -2.64 9.26
N ASP A 125 -16.80 -3.94 9.38
CA ASP A 125 -17.06 -4.72 10.59
C ASP A 125 -16.37 -4.11 11.82
N LEU A 126 -15.12 -3.66 11.66
CA LEU A 126 -14.38 -2.95 12.70
C LEU A 126 -15.10 -1.66 13.12
N ALA A 127 -15.56 -0.86 12.14
CA ALA A 127 -16.23 0.41 12.43
C ALA A 127 -17.53 0.17 13.22
N VAL A 128 -18.34 -0.79 12.80
CA VAL A 128 -19.59 -1.17 13.47
C VAL A 128 -19.30 -1.71 14.88
N ALA A 129 -18.44 -2.72 14.99
CA ALA A 129 -18.12 -3.35 16.28
C ALA A 129 -17.43 -2.36 17.25
N GLY A 130 -16.49 -1.57 16.75
CA GLY A 130 -15.73 -0.60 17.54
C GLY A 130 -16.63 0.51 18.12
N LYS A 131 -17.55 1.05 17.34
CA LYS A 131 -18.52 2.07 17.79
C LYS A 131 -19.49 1.49 18.82
N GLU A 132 -20.06 0.31 18.59
CA GLU A 132 -20.99 -0.34 19.49
C GLU A 132 -20.36 -0.72 20.84
N VAL A 133 -19.15 -1.31 20.81
CA VAL A 133 -18.41 -1.64 22.03
C VAL A 133 -18.04 -0.35 22.80
N SER A 134 -17.62 0.69 22.11
CA SER A 134 -17.33 1.99 22.75
C SER A 134 -18.60 2.57 23.40
N ALA A 135 -19.74 2.55 22.70
CA ALA A 135 -21.00 3.06 23.23
C ALA A 135 -21.45 2.26 24.47
N SER A 136 -21.34 0.94 24.43
CA SER A 136 -21.68 0.08 25.56
C SER A 136 -20.77 0.30 26.76
N PHE A 137 -19.47 0.47 26.54
CA PHE A 137 -18.48 0.64 27.59
C PHE A 137 -18.59 2.00 28.30
N TYR A 138 -18.72 3.09 27.52
CA TYR A 138 -18.80 4.45 28.07
C TYR A 138 -20.22 4.94 28.38
N GLY A 139 -21.25 4.14 28.07
CA GLY A 139 -22.66 4.52 28.26
C GLY A 139 -23.14 5.61 27.29
N LYS A 140 -22.35 5.93 26.26
CA LYS A 140 -22.71 6.90 25.20
C LYS A 140 -21.88 6.61 23.94
N ALA A 141 -22.48 6.84 22.77
CA ALA A 141 -21.80 6.68 21.49
C ALA A 141 -20.65 7.69 21.33
N PRO A 142 -19.59 7.34 20.57
CA PRO A 142 -18.60 8.30 20.11
C PRO A 142 -19.26 9.48 19.39
N LYS A 143 -18.84 10.70 19.70
CA LYS A 143 -19.35 11.89 19.02
C LYS A 143 -18.86 11.98 17.57
N TYR A 144 -17.65 11.54 17.34
CA TYR A 144 -17.01 11.46 16.02
C TYR A 144 -16.19 10.20 15.92
N SER A 145 -16.15 9.65 14.72
CA SER A 145 -15.39 8.47 14.34
C SER A 145 -14.40 8.83 13.23
N TYR A 146 -13.16 8.42 13.39
CA TYR A 146 -12.08 8.73 12.43
C TYR A 146 -11.40 7.46 11.93
N TRP A 147 -10.92 7.52 10.70
CA TRP A 147 -10.01 6.54 10.14
C TRP A 147 -8.65 7.16 9.92
N SER A 148 -7.57 6.41 10.16
CA SER A 148 -6.21 6.81 9.80
C SER A 148 -5.44 5.61 9.26
N GLY A 149 -4.85 5.76 8.09
CA GLY A 149 -4.05 4.70 7.49
C GLY A 149 -3.13 5.19 6.38
N CYS A 150 -1.99 4.52 6.25
CA CYS A 150 -1.00 4.75 5.20
C CYS A 150 -0.97 3.55 4.25
N SER A 151 -0.62 3.75 2.96
CA SER A 151 -0.47 2.68 1.98
C SER A 151 -1.76 1.85 1.84
N THR A 152 -1.75 0.55 2.19
CA THR A 152 -2.96 -0.28 2.29
C THR A 152 -4.01 0.36 3.20
N GLY A 153 -3.61 0.96 4.33
CA GLY A 153 -4.52 1.67 5.23
C GLY A 153 -5.13 2.91 4.60
N GLY A 154 -4.40 3.61 3.75
CA GLY A 154 -4.93 4.71 2.93
C GLY A 154 -5.95 4.22 1.90
N ARG A 155 -5.68 3.10 1.21
CA ARG A 155 -6.64 2.43 0.32
C ARG A 155 -7.91 2.01 1.07
N GLN A 156 -7.77 1.41 2.26
CA GLN A 156 -8.90 1.07 3.12
C GLN A 156 -9.74 2.30 3.43
N GLY A 157 -9.12 3.45 3.77
CA GLY A 157 -9.86 4.70 4.00
C GLY A 157 -10.62 5.19 2.78
N HIS A 158 -10.06 5.08 1.58
CA HIS A 158 -10.79 5.39 0.34
C HIS A 158 -11.96 4.43 0.11
N MET A 159 -11.79 3.13 0.42
CA MET A 159 -12.88 2.16 0.35
C MET A 159 -14.03 2.49 1.30
N GLU A 160 -13.71 2.92 2.54
CA GLU A 160 -14.72 3.35 3.51
C GLU A 160 -15.52 4.53 2.98
N ALA A 161 -14.85 5.57 2.47
CA ALA A 161 -15.52 6.73 1.89
C ALA A 161 -16.44 6.37 0.72
N GLN A 162 -16.09 5.34 -0.06
CA GLN A 162 -16.82 4.95 -1.27
C GLN A 162 -17.94 3.96 -1.00
N LYS A 163 -17.71 2.94 -0.15
CA LYS A 163 -18.63 1.82 0.06
C LYS A 163 -19.44 1.95 1.35
N TYR A 164 -18.86 2.56 2.39
CA TYR A 164 -19.45 2.65 3.73
C TYR A 164 -19.41 4.09 4.26
N PRO A 165 -20.06 5.04 3.57
CA PRO A 165 -19.91 6.47 3.81
C PRO A 165 -20.35 6.95 5.20
N GLU A 166 -21.06 6.12 5.96
CA GLU A 166 -21.57 6.43 7.31
C GLU A 166 -20.66 5.90 8.43
N ASP A 167 -19.57 5.19 8.10
CA ASP A 167 -18.73 4.56 9.11
C ASP A 167 -17.82 5.56 9.82
N PHE A 168 -17.30 6.54 9.10
CA PHE A 168 -16.35 7.52 9.64
C PHE A 168 -16.73 8.95 9.25
N ASP A 169 -16.63 9.88 10.22
CA ASP A 169 -16.82 11.32 9.99
C ASP A 169 -15.59 11.97 9.33
N GLY A 170 -14.41 11.41 9.54
CA GLY A 170 -13.17 11.90 8.97
C GLY A 170 -12.18 10.79 8.64
N ILE A 171 -11.59 10.87 7.47
CA ILE A 171 -10.64 9.88 6.96
C ILE A 171 -9.32 10.57 6.61
N LEU A 172 -8.24 10.08 7.22
CA LEU A 172 -6.87 10.43 6.87
C LEU A 172 -6.27 9.26 6.08
N ALA A 173 -6.13 9.45 4.77
CA ALA A 173 -5.59 8.46 3.84
C ALA A 173 -4.21 8.92 3.33
N ILE A 174 -3.15 8.36 3.91
CA ILE A 174 -1.76 8.73 3.63
C ILE A 174 -1.22 7.81 2.55
N ALA A 175 -0.57 8.38 1.53
CA ALA A 175 0.04 7.65 0.41
C ALA A 175 -0.81 6.41 0.01
N PRO A 176 -2.10 6.60 -0.32
CA PRO A 176 -3.05 5.51 -0.44
C PRO A 176 -2.73 4.64 -1.66
N ALA A 177 -2.71 3.33 -1.48
CA ALA A 177 -2.52 2.34 -2.54
C ALA A 177 -3.82 2.15 -3.35
N ILE A 178 -4.38 3.24 -3.89
CA ILE A 178 -5.55 3.23 -4.77
C ILE A 178 -5.20 2.59 -6.12
N ASN A 179 -6.21 2.23 -6.92
CA ASN A 179 -5.98 1.58 -8.21
C ASN A 179 -5.19 0.25 -8.13
N TRP A 180 -5.35 -0.50 -7.04
CA TRP A 180 -4.61 -1.73 -6.75
C TRP A 180 -4.46 -2.65 -7.97
N GLY A 181 -5.55 -2.91 -8.69
CA GLY A 181 -5.55 -3.79 -9.87
C GLY A 181 -4.69 -3.28 -11.05
N ARG A 182 -4.30 -2.01 -11.06
CA ARG A 182 -3.45 -1.39 -12.10
C ARG A 182 -2.03 -1.17 -11.59
N PHE A 183 -1.92 -0.57 -10.44
CA PHE A 183 -0.67 -0.13 -9.85
C PHE A 183 0.22 -1.32 -9.47
N LEU A 184 -0.32 -2.39 -8.84
CA LEU A 184 0.49 -3.53 -8.44
C LEU A 184 1.17 -4.26 -9.62
N PRO A 185 0.46 -4.63 -10.70
CA PRO A 185 1.18 -5.21 -11.85
C PRO A 185 2.14 -4.20 -12.50
N ALA A 186 1.82 -2.89 -12.47
CA ALA A 186 2.71 -1.88 -13.06
C ALA A 186 4.06 -1.76 -12.33
N GLU A 187 4.12 -2.06 -11.04
CA GLU A 187 5.38 -2.09 -10.28
C GLU A 187 6.36 -3.17 -10.78
N GLN A 188 5.90 -4.18 -11.54
CA GLN A 188 6.78 -5.15 -12.20
C GLN A 188 7.43 -4.60 -13.48
N TRP A 189 6.99 -3.44 -13.97
CA TRP A 189 7.46 -2.92 -15.27
C TRP A 189 8.97 -2.75 -15.33
N GLY A 190 9.59 -2.18 -14.32
CA GLY A 190 11.05 -2.02 -14.26
C GLY A 190 11.79 -3.35 -14.41
N GLN A 191 11.31 -4.41 -13.73
CA GLN A 191 11.87 -5.75 -13.80
C GLN A 191 11.70 -6.37 -15.19
N VAL A 192 10.51 -6.22 -15.78
CA VAL A 192 10.23 -6.72 -17.14
C VAL A 192 11.16 -6.06 -18.15
N VAL A 193 11.29 -4.74 -18.10
CA VAL A 193 12.19 -4.01 -19.02
C VAL A 193 13.64 -4.44 -18.84
N MET A 194 14.16 -4.48 -17.61
CA MET A 194 15.53 -4.92 -17.34
C MET A 194 15.81 -6.31 -17.88
N THR A 195 14.91 -7.25 -17.65
CA THR A 195 15.06 -8.65 -18.06
C THR A 195 14.97 -8.80 -19.58
N GLN A 196 14.01 -8.13 -20.23
CA GLN A 196 13.82 -8.23 -21.68
C GLN A 196 14.96 -7.55 -22.46
N GLU A 197 15.44 -6.40 -21.99
CA GLU A 197 16.54 -5.68 -22.60
C GLU A 197 17.92 -6.22 -22.16
N LYS A 198 17.98 -7.05 -21.11
CA LYS A 198 19.21 -7.57 -20.49
C LYS A 198 20.15 -6.45 -20.03
N VAL A 199 19.58 -5.40 -19.45
CA VAL A 199 20.27 -4.22 -18.95
C VAL A 199 19.94 -4.05 -17.48
N PHE A 200 20.97 -4.07 -16.63
CA PHE A 200 20.83 -4.01 -15.17
C PHE A 200 21.80 -2.93 -14.64
N PRO A 201 21.42 -1.63 -14.63
CA PRO A 201 22.28 -0.57 -14.15
C PRO A 201 22.65 -0.76 -12.67
N THR A 202 23.86 -0.42 -12.32
CA THR A 202 24.31 -0.39 -10.92
C THR A 202 23.60 0.74 -10.15
N PRO A 203 23.55 0.69 -8.81
CA PRO A 203 23.06 1.82 -8.01
C PRO A 203 23.74 3.16 -8.34
N CYS A 204 25.05 3.12 -8.71
CA CYS A 204 25.80 4.29 -9.13
C CYS A 204 25.29 4.88 -10.46
N GLU A 205 25.05 4.02 -11.44
CA GLU A 205 24.51 4.43 -12.74
C GLU A 205 23.08 4.98 -12.59
N TYR A 206 22.23 4.35 -11.78
CA TYR A 206 20.92 4.88 -11.45
C TYR A 206 20.99 6.25 -10.78
N SER A 207 21.87 6.43 -9.77
CA SER A 207 22.07 7.72 -9.09
C SER A 207 22.52 8.82 -10.05
N THR A 208 23.29 8.47 -11.09
CA THR A 208 23.70 9.42 -12.11
C THR A 208 22.51 9.98 -12.89
N PHE A 209 21.54 9.14 -13.27
CA PHE A 209 20.30 9.57 -13.93
C PHE A 209 19.40 10.40 -12.99
N VAL A 210 19.25 9.97 -11.73
CA VAL A 210 18.47 10.72 -10.73
C VAL A 210 19.05 12.13 -10.55
N ASN A 211 20.34 12.24 -10.28
CA ASN A 211 20.99 13.53 -10.04
C ASN A 211 20.93 14.44 -11.26
N ALA A 212 21.09 13.88 -12.47
CA ALA A 212 20.99 14.65 -13.70
C ALA A 212 19.57 15.16 -13.97
N SER A 213 18.53 14.35 -13.68
CA SER A 213 17.15 14.79 -13.82
C SER A 213 16.79 15.88 -12.81
N ILE A 214 17.26 15.78 -11.56
CA ILE A 214 17.12 16.84 -10.56
C ILE A 214 17.81 18.12 -11.04
N ALA A 215 19.08 18.03 -11.45
CA ALA A 215 19.82 19.19 -11.93
C ALA A 215 19.16 19.90 -13.15
N ALA A 216 18.43 19.14 -13.97
CA ALA A 216 17.75 19.67 -15.15
C ALA A 216 16.39 20.30 -14.81
N CYS A 217 15.68 19.82 -13.80
CA CYS A 217 14.27 20.13 -13.60
C CYS A 217 13.92 20.77 -12.26
N ASP A 218 14.80 20.72 -11.26
CA ASP A 218 14.56 21.23 -9.90
C ASP A 218 14.08 22.70 -9.89
N ALA A 219 14.72 23.57 -10.68
CA ALA A 219 14.38 24.99 -10.71
C ALA A 219 13.08 25.34 -11.48
N LEU A 220 12.38 24.38 -12.07
CA LEU A 220 11.20 24.64 -12.92
C LEU A 220 10.01 25.19 -12.14
N ASP A 221 9.87 24.85 -10.88
CA ASP A 221 8.83 25.35 -9.97
C ASP A 221 9.20 26.69 -9.28
N GLY A 222 10.43 27.18 -9.53
CA GLY A 222 10.96 28.43 -8.97
C GLY A 222 11.72 28.24 -7.65
N VAL A 223 11.90 27.01 -7.16
CA VAL A 223 12.70 26.68 -5.98
C VAL A 223 13.82 25.73 -6.39
N THR A 224 14.97 25.80 -5.71
CA THR A 224 16.08 24.86 -5.92
C THR A 224 16.37 24.18 -4.60
N ASP A 225 15.67 23.07 -4.35
CA ASP A 225 15.70 22.32 -3.09
C ASP A 225 15.97 20.81 -3.26
N GLY A 226 16.25 20.37 -4.48
CA GLY A 226 16.49 18.97 -4.83
C GLY A 226 15.20 18.18 -5.10
N ILE A 227 14.03 18.83 -5.19
CA ILE A 227 12.73 18.23 -5.44
C ILE A 227 12.17 18.76 -6.75
N ILE A 228 11.80 17.87 -7.65
CA ILE A 228 11.11 18.23 -8.91
C ILE A 228 9.60 18.27 -8.63
N ALA A 229 9.04 19.42 -8.24
CA ALA A 229 7.62 19.55 -8.01
C ALA A 229 6.83 19.68 -9.32
N ASP A 230 7.36 20.35 -10.34
CA ASP A 230 6.76 20.38 -11.68
C ASP A 230 7.19 19.19 -12.55
N GLN A 231 6.65 18.02 -12.27
CA GLN A 231 6.91 16.81 -13.05
C GLN A 231 6.45 16.92 -14.50
N ALA A 232 5.38 17.66 -14.75
CA ALA A 232 4.82 17.82 -16.12
C ALA A 232 5.71 18.70 -17.00
N GLY A 233 6.38 19.69 -16.40
CA GLY A 233 7.32 20.56 -17.08
C GLY A 233 8.71 19.94 -17.28
N CYS A 234 9.02 18.86 -16.56
CA CYS A 234 10.34 18.21 -16.64
C CYS A 234 10.49 17.40 -17.93
N ASN A 235 11.26 17.91 -18.87
CA ASN A 235 11.59 17.26 -20.15
C ASN A 235 13.03 16.73 -20.17
N PHE A 236 13.45 16.04 -19.10
CA PHE A 236 14.78 15.46 -19.04
C PHE A 236 14.93 14.34 -20.08
N ASP A 237 16.00 14.44 -20.90
CA ASP A 237 16.37 13.43 -21.87
C ASP A 237 17.50 12.55 -21.31
N PRO A 238 17.22 11.26 -20.95
CA PRO A 238 18.25 10.37 -20.43
C PRO A 238 19.36 10.06 -21.46
N PHE A 239 19.11 10.23 -22.77
CA PHE A 239 20.13 10.01 -23.78
C PHE A 239 21.20 11.10 -23.79
N SER A 240 20.97 12.26 -23.16
CA SER A 240 21.96 13.30 -22.97
C SER A 240 23.18 12.84 -22.16
N LEU A 241 23.04 11.77 -21.36
CA LEU A 241 24.11 11.21 -20.55
C LEU A 241 24.94 10.14 -21.27
N VAL A 242 24.53 9.69 -22.45
CA VAL A 242 25.24 8.62 -23.17
C VAL A 242 26.69 9.02 -23.46
N GLY A 243 27.65 8.18 -23.05
CA GLY A 243 29.09 8.43 -23.17
C GLY A 243 29.70 9.18 -21.97
N THR A 244 28.88 9.66 -21.03
CA THR A 244 29.39 10.25 -19.78
C THR A 244 29.80 9.17 -18.78
N SER A 245 30.56 9.53 -17.75
CA SER A 245 31.00 8.62 -16.70
C SER A 245 30.06 8.71 -15.48
N ALA A 246 29.56 7.55 -15.01
CA ALA A 246 29.02 7.37 -13.67
C ALA A 246 30.20 7.04 -12.74
N THR A 247 30.45 7.85 -11.75
CA THR A 247 31.59 7.65 -10.83
C THR A 247 31.11 7.68 -9.39
N CYS A 248 31.30 6.57 -8.67
CA CYS A 248 30.95 6.41 -7.26
C CYS A 248 32.04 5.56 -6.58
N ASP A 249 32.42 5.96 -5.38
CA ASP A 249 33.36 5.23 -4.51
C ASP A 249 34.65 4.79 -5.21
N GLY A 250 35.15 5.65 -6.10
CA GLY A 250 36.40 5.39 -6.87
C GLY A 250 36.26 4.42 -8.05
N THR A 251 35.05 3.90 -8.29
CA THR A 251 34.72 3.07 -9.47
C THR A 251 34.01 3.94 -10.52
N SER A 252 34.40 3.81 -11.79
CA SER A 252 33.77 4.55 -12.88
C SER A 252 33.32 3.60 -13.98
N SER A 253 32.08 3.81 -14.45
CA SER A 253 31.51 3.14 -15.62
C SER A 253 30.99 4.17 -16.63
N THR A 254 30.78 3.75 -17.86
CA THR A 254 30.24 4.62 -18.90
C THR A 254 28.77 4.41 -19.06
N ILE A 255 27.97 5.48 -19.04
CA ILE A 255 26.53 5.42 -19.34
C ILE A 255 26.36 5.03 -20.81
N THR A 256 25.66 3.93 -21.03
CA THR A 256 25.43 3.38 -22.36
C THR A 256 24.05 3.75 -22.91
N ARG A 257 23.90 3.67 -24.24
CA ARG A 257 22.61 3.91 -24.89
C ARG A 257 21.52 2.92 -24.43
N PRO A 258 21.78 1.61 -24.24
CA PRO A 258 20.80 0.71 -23.63
C PRO A 258 20.33 1.10 -22.23
N MET A 259 21.24 1.63 -21.37
CA MET A 259 20.84 2.16 -20.07
C MET A 259 19.89 3.35 -20.21
N ALA A 260 20.20 4.32 -21.06
CA ALA A 260 19.32 5.46 -21.31
C ALA A 260 17.94 5.04 -21.82
N ALA A 261 17.88 4.06 -22.73
CA ALA A 261 16.62 3.52 -23.24
C ALA A 261 15.81 2.76 -22.16
N LEU A 262 16.49 2.04 -21.26
CA LEU A 262 15.85 1.43 -20.08
C LEU A 262 15.19 2.50 -19.20
N ILE A 263 15.95 3.53 -18.86
CA ILE A 263 15.49 4.65 -18.03
C ILE A 263 14.27 5.34 -18.65
N GLU A 264 14.33 5.64 -19.94
CA GLU A 264 13.20 6.21 -20.66
C GLU A 264 11.94 5.34 -20.53
N LYS A 265 12.05 4.03 -20.77
CA LYS A 265 10.91 3.09 -20.66
C LYS A 265 10.33 3.03 -19.25
N ILE A 266 11.17 3.06 -18.22
CA ILE A 266 10.73 3.06 -16.82
C ILE A 266 9.91 4.33 -16.52
N HIS A 267 10.39 5.49 -16.92
CA HIS A 267 9.72 6.77 -16.70
C HIS A 267 8.47 6.96 -17.57
N GLN A 268 8.45 6.43 -18.78
CA GLN A 268 7.24 6.40 -19.61
C GLN A 268 6.15 5.51 -19.01
N GLY A 269 6.53 4.53 -18.20
CA GLY A 269 5.64 3.51 -17.65
C GLY A 269 5.18 2.47 -18.66
N PRO A 270 4.43 1.45 -18.21
CA PRO A 270 4.02 0.36 -19.07
C PRO A 270 3.10 0.81 -20.20
N ARG A 271 3.36 0.23 -21.36
CA ARG A 271 2.61 0.44 -22.59
C ARG A 271 2.26 -0.91 -23.22
N THR A 272 1.17 -0.96 -23.97
CA THR A 272 0.89 -2.10 -24.86
C THR A 272 1.92 -2.18 -25.96
N LYS A 273 1.94 -3.31 -26.69
CA LYS A 273 2.79 -3.49 -27.88
C LYS A 273 2.58 -2.40 -28.94
N ASP A 274 1.35 -1.86 -29.05
CA ASP A 274 1.00 -0.77 -29.95
C ASP A 274 1.27 0.63 -29.35
N GLY A 275 1.97 0.72 -28.22
CA GLY A 275 2.34 1.96 -27.55
C GLY A 275 1.23 2.64 -26.73
N LYS A 276 0.06 2.00 -26.54
CA LYS A 276 -1.04 2.57 -25.74
C LYS A 276 -0.66 2.59 -24.26
N PHE A 277 -1.08 3.64 -23.58
CA PHE A 277 -0.90 3.80 -22.15
C PHE A 277 -1.60 2.70 -21.34
N LEU A 278 -0.87 2.09 -20.41
CA LEU A 278 -1.42 1.16 -19.40
C LEU A 278 -1.39 1.80 -18.02
N TRP A 279 -0.23 2.34 -17.62
CA TRP A 279 -0.05 3.00 -16.33
C TRP A 279 1.12 3.98 -16.38
N TYR A 280 1.23 4.80 -15.34
CA TYR A 280 2.31 5.76 -15.15
C TYR A 280 3.65 5.06 -14.85
N GLY A 281 4.75 5.70 -15.23
CA GLY A 281 6.10 5.35 -14.80
C GLY A 281 6.52 6.08 -13.54
N LEU A 282 7.79 5.97 -13.19
CA LEU A 282 8.38 6.71 -12.09
C LEU A 282 8.42 8.21 -12.41
N ALA A 283 8.23 9.03 -11.39
CA ALA A 283 8.49 10.46 -11.48
C ALA A 283 10.01 10.74 -11.61
N TRP A 284 10.40 11.77 -12.36
CA TRP A 284 11.81 12.19 -12.41
C TRP A 284 12.30 12.60 -11.02
N GLY A 285 13.57 12.35 -10.72
CA GLY A 285 14.15 12.59 -9.40
C GLY A 285 13.88 11.47 -8.38
N THR A 286 13.04 10.47 -8.70
CA THR A 286 12.75 9.34 -7.81
C THR A 286 13.85 8.27 -7.89
N PRO A 287 14.33 7.73 -6.76
CA PRO A 287 15.20 6.55 -6.75
C PRO A 287 14.53 5.33 -7.38
N TYR A 288 15.32 4.47 -8.02
CA TYR A 288 14.84 3.24 -8.67
C TYR A 288 14.69 2.05 -7.71
N SER A 289 15.18 2.20 -6.46
CA SER A 289 15.10 1.15 -5.45
C SER A 289 13.66 0.75 -5.18
N GLY A 290 13.44 -0.55 -4.97
CA GLY A 290 12.14 -1.17 -4.75
C GLY A 290 11.42 -1.63 -6.01
N VAL A 291 11.55 -0.92 -7.15
CA VAL A 291 10.82 -1.27 -8.39
C VAL A 291 11.73 -1.65 -9.56
N ALA A 292 13.00 -1.26 -9.52
CA ALA A 292 14.01 -1.63 -10.52
C ALA A 292 15.34 -2.05 -9.86
N ASP A 293 15.25 -2.69 -8.71
CA ASP A 293 16.40 -3.24 -8.02
C ASP A 293 16.99 -4.42 -8.78
N ASN A 294 18.28 -4.60 -8.64
CA ASN A 294 18.99 -5.77 -9.13
C ASN A 294 20.16 -6.10 -8.21
N ASP A 295 20.61 -7.34 -8.26
CA ASP A 295 21.73 -7.85 -7.47
C ASP A 295 22.65 -8.69 -8.34
N GLU A 296 23.84 -8.99 -7.82
CA GLU A 296 24.81 -9.87 -8.47
C GLU A 296 24.73 -11.26 -7.86
N VAL A 297 24.29 -12.23 -8.65
CA VAL A 297 24.22 -13.65 -8.28
C VAL A 297 25.12 -14.42 -9.22
N ASP A 298 26.10 -15.13 -8.67
CA ASP A 298 27.08 -15.95 -9.42
C ASP A 298 27.79 -15.16 -10.53
N GLY A 299 28.17 -13.89 -10.25
CA GLY A 299 28.84 -13.01 -11.20
C GLY A 299 27.96 -12.47 -12.33
N LYS A 300 26.64 -12.61 -12.21
CA LYS A 300 25.65 -12.05 -13.17
C LYS A 300 24.66 -11.16 -12.45
N ARG A 301 24.33 -10.03 -13.05
CA ARG A 301 23.26 -9.18 -12.55
C ARG A 301 21.90 -9.73 -12.92
N VAL A 302 21.02 -9.80 -11.93
CA VAL A 302 19.63 -10.27 -12.04
C VAL A 302 18.71 -9.24 -11.39
N GLY A 303 17.51 -9.07 -11.92
CA GLY A 303 16.51 -8.20 -11.32
C GLY A 303 15.96 -8.76 -10.02
N LEU A 304 15.61 -7.87 -9.10
CA LEU A 304 14.95 -8.17 -7.84
C LEU A 304 13.56 -7.55 -7.85
N SER A 305 12.54 -8.40 -7.90
CA SER A 305 11.15 -7.96 -7.90
C SER A 305 10.71 -7.39 -6.56
N PHE A 306 9.89 -6.35 -6.58
CA PHE A 306 9.20 -5.87 -5.39
C PHE A 306 8.20 -6.91 -4.89
N ARG A 307 8.43 -7.44 -3.71
CA ARG A 307 7.73 -8.64 -3.20
C ARG A 307 6.21 -8.50 -3.14
N ILE A 308 5.69 -7.31 -2.85
CA ILE A 308 4.23 -7.10 -2.81
C ILE A 308 3.64 -7.30 -4.21
N SER A 309 4.22 -6.68 -5.23
CA SER A 309 3.81 -6.82 -6.61
C SER A 309 4.06 -8.24 -7.16
N GLU A 310 5.19 -8.85 -6.80
CA GLU A 310 5.49 -10.25 -7.13
C GLU A 310 4.42 -11.19 -6.60
N ASN A 311 4.04 -11.07 -5.33
CA ASN A 311 2.98 -11.89 -4.72
C ASN A 311 1.63 -11.68 -5.42
N TRP A 312 1.33 -10.44 -5.85
CA TRP A 312 0.12 -10.17 -6.61
C TRP A 312 0.08 -10.98 -7.90
N VAL A 313 1.17 -10.97 -8.65
CA VAL A 313 1.27 -11.73 -9.91
C VAL A 313 1.20 -13.24 -9.65
N ARG A 314 2.02 -13.76 -8.74
CA ARG A 314 2.13 -15.21 -8.48
C ARG A 314 0.83 -15.78 -7.93
N LEU A 315 0.30 -15.19 -6.88
CA LEU A 315 -0.77 -15.77 -6.10
C LEU A 315 -2.16 -15.41 -6.66
N PHE A 316 -2.40 -14.16 -6.99
CA PHE A 316 -3.74 -13.74 -7.41
C PHE A 316 -3.94 -13.89 -8.93
N LEU A 317 -2.94 -13.56 -9.74
CA LEU A 317 -3.10 -13.60 -11.19
C LEU A 317 -2.75 -14.96 -11.79
N LYS A 318 -1.66 -15.57 -11.38
CA LYS A 318 -1.24 -16.89 -11.90
C LYS A 318 -1.77 -18.05 -11.08
N GLN A 319 -2.16 -17.83 -9.82
CA GLN A 319 -2.58 -18.85 -8.87
C GLN A 319 -1.53 -19.97 -8.75
N ASP A 320 -0.28 -19.58 -8.83
CA ASP A 320 0.89 -20.46 -8.79
C ASP A 320 1.98 -19.84 -7.88
N PRO A 321 2.13 -20.34 -6.64
CA PRO A 321 3.18 -19.87 -5.74
C PRO A 321 4.60 -20.06 -6.27
N GLY A 322 4.80 -20.97 -7.25
CA GLY A 322 6.08 -21.23 -7.89
C GLY A 322 6.33 -20.43 -9.16
N PHE A 323 5.40 -19.58 -9.59
CA PHE A 323 5.55 -18.80 -10.81
C PHE A 323 6.76 -17.87 -10.75
N ASP A 324 7.64 -17.98 -11.74
CA ASP A 324 8.80 -17.09 -11.87
C ASP A 324 8.41 -15.81 -12.61
N VAL A 325 8.29 -14.70 -11.88
CA VAL A 325 7.93 -13.40 -12.46
C VAL A 325 9.00 -12.85 -13.39
N SER A 326 10.26 -13.30 -13.27
CA SER A 326 11.33 -12.90 -14.18
C SER A 326 11.15 -13.47 -15.59
N SER A 327 10.30 -14.50 -15.75
CA SER A 327 9.94 -15.07 -17.04
C SER A 327 8.95 -14.22 -17.85
N LEU A 328 8.40 -13.14 -17.26
CA LEU A 328 7.46 -12.27 -17.96
C LEU A 328 8.11 -11.57 -19.16
N THR A 329 7.54 -11.81 -20.33
CA THR A 329 7.82 -11.04 -21.55
C THR A 329 6.94 -9.78 -21.58
N TYR A 330 7.17 -8.87 -22.54
CA TYR A 330 6.29 -7.71 -22.74
C TYR A 330 4.83 -8.16 -23.01
N ASP A 331 4.61 -9.15 -23.86
CA ASP A 331 3.26 -9.69 -24.16
C ASP A 331 2.66 -10.38 -22.92
N GLY A 332 3.49 -11.12 -22.15
CA GLY A 332 3.10 -11.73 -20.87
C GLY A 332 2.71 -10.71 -19.82
N PHE A 333 3.44 -9.61 -19.73
CA PHE A 333 3.12 -8.49 -18.86
C PHE A 333 1.79 -7.82 -19.24
N GLU A 334 1.59 -7.48 -20.52
CA GLU A 334 0.36 -6.84 -21.01
C GLU A 334 -0.87 -7.70 -20.66
N SER A 335 -0.80 -9.01 -20.92
CA SER A 335 -1.90 -9.94 -20.58
C SER A 335 -2.13 -10.03 -19.07
N THR A 336 -1.07 -10.04 -18.26
CA THR A 336 -1.14 -10.08 -16.80
C THR A 336 -1.76 -8.78 -16.23
N PHE A 337 -1.38 -7.63 -16.79
CA PHE A 337 -1.96 -6.35 -16.43
C PHE A 337 -3.47 -6.30 -16.75
N ALA A 338 -3.85 -6.71 -17.96
CA ALA A 338 -5.25 -6.76 -18.38
C ALA A 338 -6.08 -7.70 -17.49
N GLN A 339 -5.54 -8.87 -17.14
CA GLN A 339 -6.15 -9.82 -16.22
C GLN A 339 -6.38 -9.20 -14.84
N SER A 340 -5.37 -8.51 -14.29
CA SER A 340 -5.46 -7.85 -12.99
C SER A 340 -6.61 -6.83 -12.94
N VAL A 341 -6.71 -5.99 -13.95
CA VAL A 341 -7.79 -5.00 -14.06
C VAL A 341 -9.15 -5.67 -14.19
N ALA A 342 -9.28 -6.66 -15.10
CA ALA A 342 -10.57 -7.28 -15.39
C ALA A 342 -11.13 -8.08 -14.22
N GLN A 343 -10.27 -8.77 -13.45
CA GLN A 343 -10.72 -9.68 -12.40
C GLN A 343 -10.80 -9.02 -11.02
N PHE A 344 -9.97 -8.00 -10.73
CA PHE A 344 -9.80 -7.52 -9.37
C PHE A 344 -10.11 -6.04 -9.16
N ASN A 345 -10.27 -5.22 -10.20
CA ASN A 345 -10.50 -3.80 -10.00
C ASN A 345 -11.80 -3.50 -9.26
N GLU A 346 -12.85 -4.30 -9.47
CA GLU A 346 -14.14 -4.12 -8.79
C GLU A 346 -14.03 -4.34 -7.26
N ILE A 347 -13.22 -5.29 -6.83
CA ILE A 347 -13.08 -5.63 -5.40
C ILE A 347 -11.97 -4.84 -4.72
N MET A 348 -10.83 -4.63 -5.39
CA MET A 348 -9.64 -4.01 -4.82
C MET A 348 -9.44 -2.55 -5.20
N GLY A 349 -10.05 -2.11 -6.29
CA GLY A 349 -9.99 -0.72 -6.74
C GLY A 349 -10.72 0.21 -5.77
N SER A 350 -10.07 1.30 -5.41
CA SER A 350 -10.64 2.38 -4.59
C SER A 350 -10.51 3.71 -5.33
N ASP A 351 -10.79 3.67 -6.62
CA ASP A 351 -10.59 4.73 -7.59
C ASP A 351 -11.90 5.39 -8.09
N ASN A 352 -13.03 5.07 -7.45
CA ASN A 352 -14.29 5.75 -7.74
C ASN A 352 -14.20 7.22 -7.26
N PRO A 353 -14.27 8.22 -8.17
CA PRO A 353 -14.19 9.61 -7.77
C PRO A 353 -15.49 10.15 -7.15
N ASP A 354 -16.60 9.42 -7.26
CA ASP A 354 -17.86 9.83 -6.66
C ASP A 354 -17.91 9.54 -5.16
N LEU A 355 -17.66 10.56 -4.37
CA LEU A 355 -17.76 10.57 -2.91
C LEU A 355 -19.00 11.33 -2.42
N SER A 356 -20.01 11.50 -3.26
CA SER A 356 -21.21 12.29 -2.95
C SER A 356 -21.92 11.79 -1.70
N ALA A 357 -22.05 10.47 -1.49
CA ALA A 357 -22.68 9.91 -0.31
C ALA A 357 -21.90 10.24 0.97
N PHE A 358 -20.56 10.11 0.95
CA PHE A 358 -19.69 10.48 2.05
C PHE A 358 -19.75 11.98 2.39
N PHE A 359 -19.76 12.82 1.36
CA PHE A 359 -19.92 14.27 1.52
C PHE A 359 -21.30 14.64 2.11
N GLN A 360 -22.39 14.01 1.65
CA GLN A 360 -23.75 14.23 2.16
C GLN A 360 -23.90 13.81 3.62
N HIS A 361 -23.22 12.76 4.03
CA HIS A 361 -23.13 12.36 5.45
C HIS A 361 -22.35 13.39 6.30
N GLY A 362 -21.61 14.31 5.68
CA GLY A 362 -20.76 15.30 6.34
C GLY A 362 -19.30 14.90 6.48
N GLY A 363 -18.93 13.77 5.89
CA GLY A 363 -17.59 13.20 5.93
C GLY A 363 -16.51 14.13 5.37
N LYS A 364 -15.30 14.01 5.87
CA LYS A 364 -14.11 14.75 5.45
C LYS A 364 -12.98 13.80 5.13
N LEU A 365 -12.45 13.87 3.92
CA LEU A 365 -11.29 13.10 3.48
C LEU A 365 -10.07 14.02 3.35
N LEU A 366 -9.00 13.68 4.03
CA LEU A 366 -7.68 14.26 3.83
C LEU A 366 -6.75 13.18 3.28
N THR A 367 -6.16 13.44 2.15
CA THR A 367 -5.24 12.52 1.49
C THR A 367 -4.03 13.28 0.96
N TRP A 368 -2.86 12.63 0.98
CA TRP A 368 -1.65 13.13 0.32
C TRP A 368 -0.77 11.97 -0.14
N HIS A 369 0.15 12.27 -1.05
CA HIS A 369 1.10 11.31 -1.58
C HIS A 369 2.50 11.94 -1.66
#